data_9539073a0bb5782815e31828aa22d9e1
#
_entry.id   9539073a0bb5782815e31828aa22d9e1
#
_cell.length_a   1.000
_cell.length_b   1.000
_cell.length_c   1.000
_cell.angle_alpha   90.00
_cell.angle_beta   90.00
_cell.angle_gamma   90.00
#
_symmetry.space_group_name_H-M   'P 1'
#
loop_
_entity.id
_entity.type
_entity.pdbx_description
1 polymer ?
#
loop_
_entity_poly.entity_id
_entity_poly.type
_entity_poly.pdbx_seq_one_letter_code
_entity_poly.pdbx_strand_id
1 'polypeptide(L)'
;YRPGDWLQACLRSVVDRVDEVIVVDNGSPGGAAAAIAREGGARTVECRENLGFAGGVAAGVRAARGDLIALLNDDATAGSGWPHSAAPLLEDPTVGAVTPKVVFAGEFAEIVLDDETWYAPRDRRPLGRQVRSITVGGVEALATAVGAGLHELEEGEGGHWRWTSGPKPFYVPWRDGADVRIDGEPVEPRAVVPVINHAGSYLRAHGTAGEFGLGAPDDGRFDQPAERFGFSGTAPVFRAETLHRLGAFAPEFFAYNEDTDWCLRCRLAGLKVMYDPAGTVRHRSSATSGGTSSLAVRRLAQRNALLCLVRNAPADVAAREVAQRLRRDWRGWVGREVAKKLPWAVASRRMLARDWRLDPRRVWERWAERDMTWEDRPAIPAARPPVPRPPAGGPPGGLPGRGDGAGAARASG
;
A
#
# COMPACT_ATOMS: atom_id res chain seq x y z
N TYR A 1 -5.89 -14.02 10.18
CA TYR A 1 -6.48 -15.19 9.47
C TYR A 1 -5.51 -16.36 9.38
N ARG A 2 -4.28 -16.13 8.98
CA ARG A 2 -3.19 -17.13 8.94
C ARG A 2 -2.01 -16.57 9.72
N PRO A 3 -1.98 -16.74 11.05
CA PRO A 3 -0.87 -16.22 11.84
C PRO A 3 0.42 -16.94 11.42
N GLY A 4 1.48 -16.16 11.27
CA GLY A 4 2.84 -16.67 11.15
C GLY A 4 3.59 -16.46 12.47
N ASP A 5 4.87 -16.81 12.50
CA ASP A 5 5.74 -16.59 13.66
C ASP A 5 5.84 -15.12 14.09
N TRP A 6 5.45 -14.21 13.20
CA TRP A 6 5.45 -12.76 13.45
C TRP A 6 4.38 -12.31 14.44
N LEU A 7 3.22 -12.99 14.57
CA LEU A 7 2.20 -12.63 15.57
C LEU A 7 2.77 -12.67 16.99
N GLN A 8 3.60 -13.64 17.32
CA GLN A 8 4.25 -13.69 18.63
C GLN A 8 5.21 -12.52 18.84
N ALA A 9 5.96 -12.13 17.80
CA ALA A 9 6.85 -10.97 17.86
C ALA A 9 6.05 -9.65 18.02
N CYS A 10 4.94 -9.52 17.29
CA CYS A 10 3.99 -8.42 17.42
C CYS A 10 3.49 -8.30 18.88
N LEU A 11 2.98 -9.37 19.46
CA LEU A 11 2.46 -9.40 20.83
C LEU A 11 3.53 -9.01 21.87
N ARG A 12 4.72 -9.62 21.80
CA ARG A 12 5.84 -9.27 22.70
C ARG A 12 6.24 -7.80 22.63
N SER A 13 5.99 -7.14 21.49
CA SER A 13 6.33 -5.73 21.32
C SER A 13 5.35 -4.76 21.98
N VAL A 14 4.15 -5.22 22.38
CA VAL A 14 3.08 -4.34 22.87
C VAL A 14 2.49 -4.72 24.22
N VAL A 15 2.57 -5.99 24.65
CA VAL A 15 1.81 -6.50 25.82
C VAL A 15 2.10 -5.72 27.11
N ASP A 16 3.32 -5.26 27.32
CA ASP A 16 3.73 -4.49 28.50
C ASP A 16 3.66 -2.96 28.26
N ARG A 17 3.10 -2.51 27.14
CA ARG A 17 3.09 -1.09 26.76
C ARG A 17 1.69 -0.46 26.74
N VAL A 18 0.63 -1.26 26.81
CA VAL A 18 -0.74 -0.78 26.72
C VAL A 18 -1.62 -1.48 27.75
N ASP A 19 -2.71 -0.84 28.16
CA ASP A 19 -3.61 -1.38 29.19
C ASP A 19 -4.38 -2.60 28.71
N GLU A 20 -4.64 -2.73 27.41
CA GLU A 20 -5.38 -3.83 26.82
C GLU A 20 -4.83 -4.19 25.45
N VAL A 21 -4.52 -5.47 25.23
CA VAL A 21 -4.23 -6.02 23.90
C VAL A 21 -5.36 -6.92 23.45
N ILE A 22 -5.91 -6.67 22.26
CA ILE A 22 -6.97 -7.48 21.66
C ILE A 22 -6.45 -8.06 20.34
N VAL A 23 -6.40 -9.38 20.26
CA VAL A 23 -6.17 -10.08 18.99
C VAL A 23 -7.49 -10.52 18.40
N VAL A 24 -7.76 -10.07 17.20
CA VAL A 24 -8.92 -10.56 16.45
C VAL A 24 -8.50 -11.78 15.64
N ASP A 25 -8.93 -12.94 16.10
CA ASP A 25 -8.83 -14.17 15.30
C ASP A 25 -9.91 -14.13 14.21
N ASN A 26 -9.49 -13.79 13.02
CA ASN A 26 -10.37 -13.59 11.87
C ASN A 26 -10.67 -14.90 11.14
N GLY A 27 -11.10 -15.93 11.90
CA GLY A 27 -11.41 -17.25 11.37
C GLY A 27 -10.16 -18.03 10.97
N SER A 28 -9.11 -18.04 11.82
CA SER A 28 -7.90 -18.81 11.54
C SER A 28 -8.17 -20.31 11.61
N PRO A 29 -7.54 -21.12 10.74
CA PRO A 29 -7.70 -22.58 10.80
C PRO A 29 -7.32 -23.12 12.19
N GLY A 30 -8.25 -23.87 12.82
CA GLY A 30 -8.04 -24.45 14.14
C GLY A 30 -7.90 -23.45 15.30
N GLY A 31 -8.26 -22.17 15.11
CA GLY A 31 -8.14 -21.16 16.16
C GLY A 31 -6.68 -20.79 16.50
N ALA A 32 -5.76 -20.96 15.54
CA ALA A 32 -4.32 -20.79 15.78
C ALA A 32 -3.96 -19.40 16.28
N ALA A 33 -4.59 -18.34 15.73
CA ALA A 33 -4.32 -16.97 16.18
C ALA A 33 -4.80 -16.74 17.62
N ALA A 34 -5.96 -17.29 17.98
CA ALA A 34 -6.51 -17.20 19.34
C ALA A 34 -5.62 -17.95 20.37
N ALA A 35 -5.06 -19.10 19.99
CA ALA A 35 -4.13 -19.83 20.85
C ALA A 35 -2.88 -19.00 21.15
N ILE A 36 -2.21 -18.50 20.12
CA ILE A 36 -1.03 -17.63 20.24
C ILE A 36 -1.35 -16.39 21.09
N ALA A 37 -2.52 -15.77 20.87
CA ALA A 37 -2.94 -14.59 21.62
C ALA A 37 -3.08 -14.84 23.11
N ARG A 38 -3.73 -15.94 23.49
CA ARG A 38 -3.91 -16.31 24.91
C ARG A 38 -2.58 -16.61 25.60
N GLU A 39 -1.68 -17.32 24.92
CA GLU A 39 -0.33 -17.57 25.41
C GLU A 39 0.46 -16.26 25.61
N GLY A 40 0.25 -15.28 24.70
CA GLY A 40 0.85 -13.96 24.78
C GLY A 40 0.15 -12.97 25.73
N GLY A 41 -0.83 -13.41 26.54
CA GLY A 41 -1.52 -12.55 27.50
C GLY A 41 -2.55 -11.60 26.90
N ALA A 42 -2.91 -11.75 25.63
CA ALA A 42 -3.90 -10.91 24.95
C ALA A 42 -5.33 -11.45 25.09
N ARG A 43 -6.30 -10.55 25.12
CA ARG A 43 -7.72 -10.89 24.97
C ARG A 43 -8.02 -11.23 23.51
N THR A 44 -8.87 -12.22 23.26
CA THR A 44 -9.22 -12.65 21.92
C THR A 44 -10.65 -12.27 21.54
N VAL A 45 -10.84 -11.91 20.26
CA VAL A 45 -12.13 -11.82 19.59
C VAL A 45 -12.13 -12.82 18.45
N GLU A 46 -12.93 -13.87 18.57
CA GLU A 46 -12.94 -14.96 17.58
C GLU A 46 -14.09 -14.76 16.59
N CYS A 47 -13.77 -14.61 15.31
CA CYS A 47 -14.72 -14.54 14.21
C CYS A 47 -14.96 -15.95 13.66
N ARG A 48 -16.20 -16.25 13.26
CA ARG A 48 -16.55 -17.57 12.69
C ARG A 48 -15.94 -17.80 11.31
N GLU A 49 -15.66 -16.72 10.60
CA GLU A 49 -15.14 -16.72 9.23
C GLU A 49 -14.18 -15.55 9.01
N ASN A 50 -13.46 -15.57 7.91
CA ASN A 50 -12.58 -14.46 7.51
C ASN A 50 -13.42 -13.26 7.02
N LEU A 51 -13.53 -12.23 7.84
CA LEU A 51 -14.24 -10.98 7.56
C LEU A 51 -13.39 -9.98 6.76
N GLY A 52 -12.17 -10.35 6.37
CA GLY A 52 -11.18 -9.43 5.82
C GLY A 52 -10.59 -8.50 6.87
N PHE A 53 -9.65 -7.66 6.45
CA PHE A 53 -8.99 -6.70 7.34
C PHE A 53 -10.00 -5.70 7.93
N ALA A 54 -10.85 -5.10 7.09
CA ALA A 54 -11.84 -4.12 7.53
C ALA A 54 -12.83 -4.68 8.55
N GLY A 55 -13.32 -5.90 8.32
CA GLY A 55 -14.24 -6.57 9.25
C GLY A 55 -13.57 -6.97 10.55
N GLY A 56 -12.32 -7.44 10.49
CA GLY A 56 -11.51 -7.75 11.67
C GLY A 56 -11.27 -6.52 12.54
N VAL A 57 -10.85 -5.41 11.95
CA VAL A 57 -10.68 -4.12 12.66
C VAL A 57 -11.99 -3.67 13.29
N ALA A 58 -13.11 -3.74 12.56
CA ALA A 58 -14.40 -3.36 13.11
C ALA A 58 -14.82 -4.24 14.30
N ALA A 59 -14.47 -5.53 14.30
CA ALA A 59 -14.73 -6.44 15.43
C ALA A 59 -13.84 -6.07 16.65
N GLY A 60 -12.57 -5.78 16.43
CA GLY A 60 -11.64 -5.33 17.48
C GLY A 60 -12.06 -4.02 18.13
N VAL A 61 -12.41 -3.02 17.31
CA VAL A 61 -12.89 -1.70 17.79
C VAL A 61 -14.14 -1.83 18.65
N ARG A 62 -15.10 -2.68 18.27
CA ARG A 62 -16.30 -2.92 19.11
C ARG A 62 -15.99 -3.56 20.46
N ALA A 63 -14.89 -4.30 20.53
CA ALA A 63 -14.49 -4.99 21.76
C ALA A 63 -13.59 -4.13 22.66
N ALA A 64 -12.91 -3.12 22.08
CA ALA A 64 -11.99 -2.25 22.80
C ALA A 64 -12.69 -1.39 23.86
N ARG A 65 -11.98 -1.12 24.98
CA ARG A 65 -12.50 -0.38 26.15
C ARG A 65 -11.72 0.90 26.44
N GLY A 66 -10.53 1.04 25.84
CA GLY A 66 -9.69 2.21 26.06
C GLY A 66 -10.21 3.47 25.36
N ASP A 67 -9.84 4.63 25.89
CA ASP A 67 -10.14 5.94 25.30
C ASP A 67 -9.36 6.21 24.01
N LEU A 68 -8.17 5.60 23.92
CA LEU A 68 -7.35 5.54 22.72
C LEU A 68 -7.31 4.13 22.17
N ILE A 69 -7.47 3.99 20.86
CA ILE A 69 -7.42 2.70 20.16
C ILE A 69 -6.29 2.75 19.15
N ALA A 70 -5.30 1.89 19.36
CA ALA A 70 -4.19 1.70 18.43
C ALA A 70 -4.40 0.44 17.59
N LEU A 71 -4.29 0.53 16.28
CA LEU A 71 -4.23 -0.65 15.42
C LEU A 71 -2.76 -1.05 15.25
N LEU A 72 -2.51 -2.34 15.13
CA LEU A 72 -1.21 -2.87 14.74
C LEU A 72 -1.43 -4.14 13.92
N ASN A 73 -0.84 -4.19 12.74
CA ASN A 73 -0.87 -5.41 11.94
C ASN A 73 -0.12 -6.54 12.64
N ASP A 74 -0.57 -7.77 12.46
CA ASP A 74 0.05 -8.97 13.06
C ASP A 74 1.47 -9.24 12.55
N ASP A 75 1.85 -8.67 11.40
CA ASP A 75 3.19 -8.72 10.81
C ASP A 75 4.02 -7.43 11.07
N ALA A 76 3.62 -6.65 12.07
CA ALA A 76 4.33 -5.45 12.53
C ALA A 76 4.78 -5.56 13.97
N THR A 77 5.82 -4.82 14.34
CA THR A 77 6.32 -4.70 15.72
C THR A 77 6.44 -3.25 16.11
N ALA A 78 5.97 -2.94 17.34
CA ALA A 78 6.09 -1.61 17.93
C ALA A 78 7.55 -1.28 18.23
N GLY A 79 7.99 -0.14 17.74
CA GLY A 79 9.29 0.45 18.05
C GLY A 79 9.20 1.46 19.21
N SER A 80 10.15 2.40 19.24
CA SER A 80 10.17 3.46 20.26
C SER A 80 8.97 4.39 20.14
N GLY A 81 8.48 4.89 21.26
CA GLY A 81 7.43 5.90 21.35
C GLY A 81 6.02 5.41 21.02
N TRP A 82 5.85 4.48 20.07
CA TRP A 82 4.52 3.99 19.70
C TRP A 82 3.91 3.06 20.75
N PRO A 83 2.60 3.18 21.10
CA PRO A 83 1.63 4.16 20.59
C PRO A 83 1.57 5.47 21.40
N HIS A 84 2.33 5.60 22.48
CA HIS A 84 2.21 6.67 23.49
C HIS A 84 2.49 8.07 22.94
N SER A 85 3.42 8.21 22.00
CA SER A 85 3.75 9.50 21.38
C SER A 85 2.56 10.14 20.66
N ALA A 86 1.56 9.34 20.28
CA ALA A 86 0.33 9.85 19.67
C ALA A 86 -0.61 10.54 20.66
N ALA A 87 -0.54 10.23 21.96
CA ALA A 87 -1.50 10.71 22.95
C ALA A 87 -1.53 12.24 23.05
N PRO A 88 -0.41 12.97 23.16
CA PRO A 88 -0.43 14.44 23.20
C PRO A 88 -1.05 15.08 21.95
N LEU A 89 -0.85 14.48 20.77
CA LEU A 89 -1.44 14.98 19.54
C LEU A 89 -2.97 14.75 19.48
N LEU A 90 -3.44 13.68 20.11
CA LEU A 90 -4.85 13.34 20.22
C LEU A 90 -5.60 14.14 21.30
N GLU A 91 -4.92 14.91 22.15
CA GLU A 91 -5.55 15.90 23.03
C GLU A 91 -6.19 17.06 22.24
N ASP A 92 -5.66 17.41 21.06
CA ASP A 92 -6.31 18.35 20.14
C ASP A 92 -7.58 17.70 19.57
N PRO A 93 -8.80 18.25 19.90
CA PRO A 93 -10.06 17.70 19.45
C PRO A 93 -10.24 17.77 17.92
N THR A 94 -9.40 18.51 17.21
CA THR A 94 -9.40 18.55 15.74
C THR A 94 -8.58 17.42 15.10
N VAL A 95 -7.81 16.65 15.88
CA VAL A 95 -7.07 15.50 15.39
C VAL A 95 -7.91 14.24 15.52
N GLY A 96 -8.21 13.60 14.41
CA GLY A 96 -9.01 12.35 14.35
C GLY A 96 -8.17 11.09 14.47
N ALA A 97 -6.94 11.12 13.94
CA ALA A 97 -6.01 10.01 13.98
C ALA A 97 -4.55 10.48 13.92
N VAL A 98 -3.66 9.64 14.44
CA VAL A 98 -2.20 9.82 14.35
C VAL A 98 -1.60 8.58 13.72
N THR A 99 -0.67 8.75 12.79
CA THR A 99 0.09 7.67 12.15
C THR A 99 1.57 7.79 12.47
N PRO A 100 2.24 6.68 12.90
CA PRO A 100 3.67 6.71 13.20
C PRO A 100 4.54 6.69 11.94
N LYS A 101 5.86 6.82 12.13
CA LYS A 101 6.83 6.41 11.13
C LYS A 101 6.84 4.89 11.05
N VAL A 102 6.57 4.35 9.87
CA VAL A 102 6.67 2.91 9.63
C VAL A 102 7.84 2.64 8.70
N VAL A 103 8.76 1.80 9.16
CA VAL A 103 9.90 1.31 8.37
C VAL A 103 9.67 -0.15 8.01
N PHE A 104 10.27 -0.62 6.93
CA PHE A 104 10.27 -2.05 6.65
C PHE A 104 11.00 -2.83 7.75
N ALA A 105 10.52 -4.02 8.04
CA ALA A 105 11.22 -4.92 8.96
C ALA A 105 12.48 -5.49 8.29
N GLY A 106 13.63 -5.28 8.90
CA GLY A 106 14.95 -5.64 8.36
C GLY A 106 15.68 -4.46 7.73
N GLU A 107 16.85 -4.74 7.23
CA GLU A 107 17.72 -3.81 6.52
C GLU A 107 17.63 -4.02 5.03
N PHE A 108 18.06 -3.04 4.25
CA PHE A 108 18.00 -3.06 2.80
C PHE A 108 19.35 -2.64 2.22
N ALA A 109 19.80 -3.37 1.23
CA ALA A 109 20.95 -2.98 0.43
C ALA A 109 20.56 -1.92 -0.60
N GLU A 110 21.27 -0.81 -0.61
CA GLU A 110 21.12 0.25 -1.61
C GLU A 110 21.85 -0.14 -2.88
N ILE A 111 21.14 -0.19 -3.99
CA ILE A 111 21.64 -0.47 -5.31
C ILE A 111 21.43 0.74 -6.22
N VAL A 112 22.45 1.11 -6.96
CA VAL A 112 22.35 2.10 -8.03
C VAL A 112 22.94 1.51 -9.28
N LEU A 113 22.14 1.47 -10.35
CA LEU A 113 22.59 1.05 -11.66
C LEU A 113 22.79 2.31 -12.53
N ASP A 114 23.93 2.38 -13.19
CA ASP A 114 24.27 3.52 -14.05
C ASP A 114 23.69 3.30 -15.46
N ASP A 115 22.38 3.19 -15.53
CA ASP A 115 21.64 2.95 -16.77
C ASP A 115 21.24 4.27 -17.42
N GLU A 116 21.58 4.43 -18.70
CA GLU A 116 20.98 5.47 -19.54
C GLU A 116 19.47 5.21 -19.72
N THR A 117 18.69 6.28 -19.75
CA THR A 117 17.25 6.19 -19.91
C THR A 117 16.78 6.70 -21.26
N TRP A 118 15.70 6.11 -21.75
CA TRP A 118 14.98 6.50 -22.95
C TRP A 118 13.47 6.56 -22.70
N TYR A 119 12.70 7.11 -23.66
CA TYR A 119 11.24 7.17 -23.59
C TYR A 119 10.63 6.35 -24.71
N ALA A 120 9.81 5.35 -24.36
CA ALA A 120 9.06 4.59 -25.35
C ALA A 120 7.92 5.43 -25.95
N PRO A 121 7.53 5.21 -27.22
CA PRO A 121 6.34 5.82 -27.79
C PRO A 121 5.11 5.49 -26.90
N ARG A 122 4.40 6.54 -26.44
CA ARG A 122 3.23 6.45 -25.56
C ARG A 122 3.52 6.08 -24.09
N ASP A 123 4.76 5.89 -23.69
CA ASP A 123 5.18 5.77 -22.31
C ASP A 123 5.90 7.07 -21.87
N ARG A 124 5.44 7.65 -20.78
CA ARG A 124 6.02 8.90 -20.25
C ARG A 124 7.12 8.65 -19.23
N ARG A 125 7.35 7.39 -18.86
CA ARG A 125 8.36 7.03 -17.87
C ARG A 125 9.74 7.02 -18.52
N PRO A 126 10.79 7.51 -17.85
CA PRO A 126 12.16 7.24 -18.25
C PRO A 126 12.45 5.75 -18.02
N LEU A 127 12.74 5.02 -19.08
CA LEU A 127 13.02 3.58 -19.03
C LEU A 127 14.52 3.36 -19.25
N GLY A 128 15.18 2.68 -18.33
CA GLY A 128 16.53 2.19 -18.49
C GLY A 128 16.54 0.75 -19.01
N ARG A 129 17.26 -0.16 -18.35
CA ARG A 129 17.22 -1.58 -18.71
C ARG A 129 16.06 -2.32 -18.08
N GLN A 130 15.65 -3.40 -18.70
CA GLN A 130 14.68 -4.34 -18.17
C GLN A 130 15.38 -5.34 -17.24
N VAL A 131 15.01 -5.35 -15.97
CA VAL A 131 15.50 -6.29 -14.96
C VAL A 131 14.47 -7.40 -14.78
N ARG A 132 14.89 -8.64 -14.93
CA ARG A 132 14.04 -9.84 -14.84
C ARG A 132 14.24 -10.64 -13.57
N SER A 133 15.41 -10.51 -12.94
CA SER A 133 15.70 -11.18 -11.68
C SER A 133 16.56 -10.28 -10.80
N ILE A 134 16.24 -10.25 -9.52
CA ILE A 134 17.11 -9.72 -8.47
C ILE A 134 17.17 -10.79 -7.39
N THR A 135 18.37 -11.28 -7.06
CA THR A 135 18.54 -12.22 -5.97
C THR A 135 19.45 -11.67 -4.88
N VAL A 136 19.13 -11.99 -3.64
CA VAL A 136 19.94 -11.66 -2.45
C VAL A 136 20.19 -12.96 -1.68
N GLY A 137 21.45 -13.41 -1.67
CA GLY A 137 21.81 -14.72 -1.10
C GLY A 137 21.03 -15.87 -1.76
N GLY A 138 20.81 -15.80 -3.07
CA GLY A 138 20.05 -16.79 -3.84
C GLY A 138 18.53 -16.72 -3.69
N VAL A 139 17.98 -15.78 -2.90
CA VAL A 139 16.52 -15.58 -2.73
C VAL A 139 16.03 -14.50 -3.67
N GLU A 140 14.95 -14.78 -4.41
CA GLU A 140 14.35 -13.84 -5.35
C GLU A 140 13.78 -12.59 -4.64
N ALA A 141 14.15 -11.41 -5.10
CA ALA A 141 13.82 -10.11 -4.50
C ALA A 141 13.24 -9.08 -5.47
N LEU A 142 13.04 -9.38 -6.76
CA LEU A 142 12.54 -8.44 -7.76
C LEU A 142 11.21 -7.81 -7.35
N ALA A 143 10.29 -8.62 -6.82
CA ALA A 143 8.96 -8.16 -6.42
C ALA A 143 8.98 -7.35 -5.11
N THR A 144 9.99 -7.55 -4.26
CA THR A 144 10.13 -6.90 -2.94
C THR A 144 11.10 -5.72 -2.96
N ALA A 145 11.80 -5.50 -4.06
CA ALA A 145 12.63 -4.33 -4.25
C ALA A 145 11.77 -3.05 -4.26
N VAL A 146 12.25 -2.00 -3.60
CA VAL A 146 11.53 -0.72 -3.46
C VAL A 146 12.45 0.45 -3.81
N GLY A 147 11.89 1.63 -4.05
CA GLY A 147 12.67 2.85 -4.31
C GLY A 147 12.52 3.40 -5.72
N ALA A 148 13.03 4.61 -5.91
CA ALA A 148 12.84 5.39 -7.14
C ALA A 148 13.62 4.85 -8.35
N GLY A 149 14.60 3.97 -8.12
CA GLY A 149 15.44 3.38 -9.19
C GLY A 149 14.73 2.32 -10.04
N LEU A 150 13.57 1.82 -9.59
CA LEU A 150 12.79 0.81 -10.30
C LEU A 150 11.35 1.25 -10.50
N HIS A 151 10.83 1.04 -11.70
CA HIS A 151 9.39 1.16 -11.99
C HIS A 151 8.59 -0.01 -11.38
N GLU A 152 7.27 0.06 -11.45
CA GLU A 152 6.39 -1.00 -10.96
C GLU A 152 6.66 -2.34 -11.68
N LEU A 153 6.33 -3.45 -11.00
CA LEU A 153 6.46 -4.79 -11.55
C LEU A 153 5.46 -4.96 -12.71
N GLU A 154 5.97 -5.37 -13.86
CA GLU A 154 5.19 -5.67 -15.05
C GLU A 154 5.17 -7.18 -15.30
N GLU A 155 4.12 -7.64 -15.99
CA GLU A 155 3.89 -9.05 -16.32
C GLU A 155 3.50 -9.20 -17.78
N GLY A 156 4.05 -10.21 -18.46
CA GLY A 156 3.71 -10.52 -19.85
C GLY A 156 4.24 -11.88 -20.29
N GLU A 157 4.24 -12.13 -21.59
CA GLU A 157 4.82 -13.34 -22.19
C GLU A 157 6.32 -13.39 -21.85
N GLY A 158 6.73 -14.31 -20.99
CA GLY A 158 8.12 -14.45 -20.53
C GLY A 158 8.35 -14.08 -19.06
N GLY A 159 7.27 -13.86 -18.26
CA GLY A 159 7.32 -13.67 -16.82
C GLY A 159 7.19 -12.23 -16.36
N HIS A 160 7.82 -11.94 -15.24
CA HIS A 160 7.78 -10.63 -14.61
C HIS A 160 9.08 -9.87 -14.87
N TRP A 161 9.00 -8.53 -14.90
CA TRP A 161 10.16 -7.66 -14.97
C TRP A 161 9.88 -6.29 -14.38
N ARG A 162 10.93 -5.53 -14.16
CA ARG A 162 10.86 -4.09 -13.84
C ARG A 162 11.83 -3.32 -14.71
N TRP A 163 11.48 -2.09 -15.04
CA TRP A 163 12.40 -1.18 -15.71
C TRP A 163 13.17 -0.34 -14.69
N THR A 164 14.46 -0.14 -14.91
CA THR A 164 15.19 0.88 -14.16
C THR A 164 14.77 2.27 -14.63
N SER A 165 14.87 3.25 -13.73
CA SER A 165 14.46 4.64 -14.00
C SER A 165 15.64 5.61 -14.10
N GLY A 166 16.82 5.10 -14.46
CA GLY A 166 18.09 5.82 -14.51
C GLY A 166 18.93 5.61 -13.24
N PRO A 167 20.00 6.40 -13.04
CA PRO A 167 20.96 6.24 -11.95
C PRO A 167 20.40 6.72 -10.61
N LYS A 168 19.30 6.13 -10.21
CA LYS A 168 18.59 6.38 -8.95
C LYS A 168 18.69 5.17 -8.05
N PRO A 169 18.70 5.35 -6.72
CA PRO A 169 18.74 4.23 -5.80
C PRO A 169 17.43 3.44 -5.81
N PHE A 170 17.58 2.13 -5.68
CA PHE A 170 16.54 1.23 -5.22
C PHE A 170 17.11 0.30 -4.15
N TYR A 171 16.26 -0.33 -3.40
CA TYR A 171 16.60 -1.03 -2.17
C TYR A 171 16.05 -2.45 -2.23
N VAL A 172 16.88 -3.42 -1.89
CA VAL A 172 16.50 -4.84 -1.82
C VAL A 172 16.65 -5.35 -0.39
N PRO A 173 15.75 -6.23 0.09
CA PRO A 173 15.88 -6.80 1.44
C PRO A 173 17.28 -7.41 1.64
N TRP A 174 17.97 -7.01 2.71
CA TRP A 174 19.35 -7.41 2.98
C TRP A 174 19.44 -8.47 4.06
N ARG A 175 20.47 -9.32 3.94
CA ARG A 175 20.93 -10.25 4.98
C ARG A 175 22.44 -10.22 5.00
N ASP A 176 23.02 -10.19 6.18
CA ASP A 176 24.48 -10.16 6.35
C ASP A 176 25.19 -11.24 5.56
N GLY A 177 26.21 -10.84 4.81
CA GLY A 177 27.02 -11.71 4.00
C GLY A 177 26.35 -12.24 2.72
N ALA A 178 25.14 -11.74 2.36
CA ALA A 178 24.48 -12.15 1.14
C ALA A 178 25.08 -11.44 -0.07
N ASP A 179 25.28 -12.16 -1.18
CA ASP A 179 25.56 -11.56 -2.48
C ASP A 179 24.27 -11.02 -3.12
N VAL A 180 24.37 -9.91 -3.83
CA VAL A 180 23.28 -9.36 -4.66
C VAL A 180 23.60 -9.64 -6.11
N ARG A 181 22.64 -10.22 -6.84
CA ARG A 181 22.74 -10.43 -8.29
C ARG A 181 21.56 -9.84 -9.01
N ILE A 182 21.82 -9.24 -10.16
CA ILE A 182 20.80 -8.69 -11.06
C ILE A 182 20.98 -9.36 -12.43
N ASP A 183 19.96 -10.09 -12.86
CA ASP A 183 19.98 -10.92 -14.07
C ASP A 183 21.20 -11.89 -14.11
N GLY A 184 21.59 -12.39 -12.93
CA GLY A 184 22.70 -13.31 -12.73
C GLY A 184 24.07 -12.64 -12.48
N GLU A 185 24.24 -11.37 -12.80
CA GLU A 185 25.47 -10.62 -12.59
C GLU A 185 25.60 -10.10 -11.16
N PRO A 186 26.77 -10.21 -10.51
CA PRO A 186 26.98 -9.69 -9.17
C PRO A 186 26.97 -8.16 -9.15
N VAL A 187 26.35 -7.58 -8.13
CA VAL A 187 26.29 -6.13 -7.91
C VAL A 187 26.64 -5.83 -6.46
N GLU A 188 27.58 -4.92 -6.26
CA GLU A 188 27.98 -4.47 -4.93
C GLU A 188 27.00 -3.41 -4.40
N PRO A 189 26.41 -3.61 -3.22
CA PRO A 189 25.62 -2.58 -2.55
C PRO A 189 26.45 -1.34 -2.21
N ARG A 190 25.88 -0.14 -2.37
CA ARG A 190 26.52 1.11 -1.92
C ARG A 190 26.47 1.29 -0.42
N ALA A 191 25.37 0.88 0.20
CA ALA A 191 25.14 0.97 1.64
C ALA A 191 24.10 -0.07 2.07
N VAL A 192 24.00 -0.29 3.37
CA VAL A 192 22.88 -1.03 4.00
C VAL A 192 22.18 -0.07 4.94
N VAL A 193 20.89 0.13 4.71
CA VAL A 193 20.10 1.18 5.37
C VAL A 193 18.69 0.69 5.75
N PRO A 194 18.08 1.25 6.80
CA PRO A 194 16.63 1.11 7.01
C PRO A 194 15.88 1.89 5.94
N VAL A 195 14.74 1.35 5.52
CA VAL A 195 13.90 1.92 4.45
C VAL A 195 12.50 2.19 4.97
N ILE A 196 11.97 3.36 4.62
CA ILE A 196 10.61 3.79 4.99
C ILE A 196 9.58 2.92 4.26
N ASN A 197 8.65 2.37 5.02
CA ASN A 197 7.43 1.76 4.50
C ASN A 197 6.36 2.83 4.25
N HIS A 198 6.10 3.69 5.24
CA HIS A 198 5.31 4.91 5.06
C HIS A 198 5.51 5.94 6.18
N ALA A 199 5.30 7.22 5.82
CA ALA A 199 5.27 8.39 6.69
C ALA A 199 3.96 9.17 6.52
N GLY A 200 2.82 8.44 6.59
CA GLY A 200 1.48 8.92 6.26
C GLY A 200 1.13 8.70 4.79
N SER A 201 -0.12 9.03 4.42
CA SER A 201 -0.65 8.80 3.07
C SER A 201 -1.08 10.10 2.39
N TYR A 202 -1.06 10.12 1.05
CA TYR A 202 -1.59 11.18 0.19
C TYR A 202 -2.71 10.64 -0.70
N LEU A 203 -3.64 11.50 -1.12
CA LEU A 203 -4.74 11.13 -2.00
C LEU A 203 -4.37 11.41 -3.47
N ARG A 204 -4.59 10.44 -4.34
CA ARG A 204 -4.44 10.61 -5.79
C ARG A 204 -5.74 11.06 -6.43
N ALA A 205 -5.66 11.80 -7.53
CA ALA A 205 -6.83 12.34 -8.22
C ALA A 205 -7.88 11.29 -8.66
N HIS A 206 -7.47 10.04 -8.82
CA HIS A 206 -8.36 8.91 -9.14
C HIS A 206 -8.89 8.15 -7.90
N GLY A 207 -8.67 8.69 -6.69
CA GLY A 207 -9.29 8.21 -5.44
C GLY A 207 -8.57 7.07 -4.73
N THR A 208 -7.36 6.72 -5.13
CA THR A 208 -6.51 5.82 -4.36
C THR A 208 -5.54 6.60 -3.48
N ALA A 209 -5.08 6.03 -2.40
CA ALA A 209 -3.98 6.58 -1.63
C ALA A 209 -2.62 6.14 -2.19
N GLY A 210 -1.61 6.94 -1.89
CA GLY A 210 -0.21 6.58 -1.99
C GLY A 210 0.46 6.90 -0.68
N GLU A 211 1.66 6.41 -0.47
CA GLU A 211 2.34 6.51 0.81
C GLU A 211 3.56 7.42 0.71
N PHE A 212 3.67 8.38 1.65
CA PHE A 212 4.84 9.21 1.77
C PHE A 212 6.04 8.37 2.19
N GLY A 213 7.18 8.59 1.56
CA GLY A 213 8.43 7.95 1.92
C GLY A 213 8.55 6.49 1.48
N LEU A 214 7.53 5.87 0.85
CA LEU A 214 7.62 4.47 0.44
C LEU A 214 8.87 4.20 -0.40
N GLY A 215 9.76 3.34 0.12
CA GLY A 215 11.01 3.00 -0.54
C GLY A 215 12.11 4.07 -0.46
N ALA A 216 11.97 5.09 0.36
CA ALA A 216 13.03 6.05 0.67
C ALA A 216 13.90 5.54 1.84
N PRO A 217 15.20 5.87 1.91
CA PRO A 217 16.00 5.57 3.09
C PRO A 217 15.50 6.38 4.29
N ASP A 218 15.63 5.82 5.49
CA ASP A 218 15.35 6.52 6.75
C ASP A 218 16.57 7.37 7.15
N ASP A 219 16.76 8.49 6.48
CA ASP A 219 17.91 9.39 6.59
C ASP A 219 17.58 10.70 7.35
N GLY A 220 16.46 10.73 8.07
CA GLY A 220 16.02 11.87 8.87
C GLY A 220 15.09 12.86 8.17
N ARG A 221 14.91 12.76 6.86
CA ARG A 221 14.00 13.67 6.09
C ARG A 221 12.52 13.55 6.50
N PHE A 222 12.13 12.46 7.14
CA PHE A 222 10.80 12.23 7.68
C PHE A 222 10.73 12.35 9.21
N ASP A 223 11.68 13.02 9.85
CA ASP A 223 11.74 13.17 11.33
C ASP A 223 10.97 14.39 11.86
N GLN A 224 10.18 15.05 11.01
CA GLN A 224 9.33 16.16 11.42
C GLN A 224 7.86 15.78 11.41
N PRO A 225 7.10 16.11 12.48
CA PRO A 225 5.65 15.94 12.49
C PRO A 225 4.98 16.71 11.34
N ALA A 226 3.91 16.15 10.78
CA ALA A 226 3.21 16.81 9.68
C ALA A 226 1.73 16.43 9.64
N GLU A 227 0.88 17.34 9.14
CA GLU A 227 -0.46 16.98 8.72
C GLU A 227 -0.38 16.22 7.39
N ARG A 228 -0.96 15.02 7.32
CA ARG A 228 -1.05 14.17 6.14
C ARG A 228 -2.49 13.99 5.71
N PHE A 229 -2.76 13.67 4.44
CA PHE A 229 -4.12 13.33 4.03
C PHE A 229 -4.69 12.20 4.88
N GLY A 230 -3.90 11.17 5.10
CA GLY A 230 -4.32 9.96 5.77
C GLY A 230 -3.15 9.11 6.28
N PHE A 231 -3.48 7.87 6.56
CA PHE A 231 -2.58 6.84 7.06
C PHE A 231 -2.78 5.53 6.28
N SER A 232 -1.80 4.62 6.38
CA SER A 232 -1.98 3.20 6.07
C SER A 232 -2.52 2.46 7.31
N GLY A 233 -3.37 1.47 7.11
CA GLY A 233 -3.99 0.70 8.19
C GLY A 233 -3.02 -0.07 9.10
N THR A 234 -1.71 0.07 8.91
CA THR A 234 -0.67 -0.70 9.60
C THR A 234 -0.63 -0.43 11.12
N ALA A 235 -0.59 0.86 11.53
CA ALA A 235 -0.38 1.21 12.94
C ALA A 235 -0.96 2.58 13.37
N PRO A 236 -2.12 3.02 12.87
CA PRO A 236 -2.72 4.28 13.29
C PRO A 236 -3.26 4.21 14.73
N VAL A 237 -3.28 5.36 15.40
CA VAL A 237 -3.86 5.55 16.74
C VAL A 237 -5.01 6.54 16.65
N PHE A 238 -6.11 6.24 17.32
CA PHE A 238 -7.35 7.00 17.28
C PHE A 238 -7.87 7.31 18.69
N ARG A 239 -8.68 8.35 18.81
CA ARG A 239 -9.62 8.40 19.92
C ARG A 239 -10.79 7.46 19.66
N ALA A 240 -11.19 6.71 20.68
CA ALA A 240 -12.37 5.82 20.60
C ALA A 240 -13.62 6.59 20.18
N GLU A 241 -13.84 7.80 20.71
CA GLU A 241 -14.94 8.69 20.35
C GLU A 241 -14.99 8.96 18.83
N THR A 242 -13.83 9.21 18.20
CA THR A 242 -13.76 9.46 16.76
C THR A 242 -14.17 8.22 15.95
N LEU A 243 -13.69 7.03 16.37
CA LEU A 243 -14.10 5.77 15.75
C LEU A 243 -15.59 5.46 15.95
N HIS A 244 -16.15 5.79 17.10
CA HIS A 244 -17.58 5.62 17.36
C HIS A 244 -18.42 6.58 16.52
N ARG A 245 -18.01 7.85 16.41
CA ARG A 245 -18.71 8.86 15.64
C ARG A 245 -18.66 8.62 14.14
N LEU A 246 -17.46 8.40 13.60
CA LEU A 246 -17.27 8.19 12.16
C LEU A 246 -17.50 6.74 11.72
N GLY A 247 -17.59 5.80 12.66
CA GLY A 247 -17.55 4.37 12.42
C GLY A 247 -16.12 3.87 12.18
N ALA A 248 -15.88 2.60 12.48
CA ALA A 248 -14.64 1.90 12.13
C ALA A 248 -14.51 1.69 10.61
N PHE A 249 -13.61 0.83 10.17
CA PHE A 249 -13.51 0.46 8.77
C PHE A 249 -14.77 -0.27 8.30
N ALA A 250 -15.26 0.06 7.10
CA ALA A 250 -16.47 -0.56 6.56
C ALA A 250 -16.19 -2.00 6.08
N PRO A 251 -16.83 -3.03 6.67
CA PRO A 251 -16.54 -4.44 6.36
C PRO A 251 -16.75 -4.81 4.89
N GLU A 252 -17.56 -4.06 4.16
CA GLU A 252 -17.84 -4.31 2.74
C GLU A 252 -16.63 -4.13 1.84
N PHE A 253 -15.60 -3.43 2.30
CA PHE A 253 -14.33 -3.35 1.60
C PHE A 253 -13.56 -4.67 1.66
N PHE A 254 -13.70 -5.44 2.73
CA PHE A 254 -12.92 -6.62 3.03
C PHE A 254 -11.46 -6.30 3.34
N ALA A 255 -10.70 -5.82 2.36
CA ALA A 255 -9.33 -5.33 2.49
C ALA A 255 -9.02 -4.35 1.34
N TYR A 256 -8.08 -3.43 1.57
CA TYR A 256 -7.63 -2.34 0.68
C TYR A 256 -8.65 -1.21 0.49
N ASN A 257 -8.17 0.01 0.63
CA ASN A 257 -8.90 1.29 0.60
C ASN A 257 -9.93 1.52 1.72
N GLU A 258 -10.06 0.66 2.72
CA GLU A 258 -10.86 0.91 3.93
C GLU A 258 -10.27 2.02 4.78
N ASP A 259 -8.94 2.13 4.80
CA ASP A 259 -8.17 3.22 5.42
C ASP A 259 -8.34 4.54 4.67
N THR A 260 -8.25 4.52 3.34
CA THR A 260 -8.51 5.68 2.47
C THR A 260 -9.95 6.18 2.64
N ASP A 261 -10.94 5.27 2.71
CA ASP A 261 -12.34 5.61 2.99
C ASP A 261 -12.48 6.28 4.35
N TRP A 262 -11.82 5.74 5.39
CA TRP A 262 -11.86 6.33 6.72
C TRP A 262 -11.19 7.70 6.76
N CYS A 263 -10.04 7.86 6.10
CA CYS A 263 -9.35 9.14 6.00
C CYS A 263 -10.21 10.21 5.31
N LEU A 264 -10.91 9.87 4.23
CA LEU A 264 -11.86 10.78 3.59
C LEU A 264 -13.01 11.17 4.53
N ARG A 265 -13.59 10.21 5.28
CA ARG A 265 -14.63 10.52 6.29
C ARG A 265 -14.10 11.45 7.38
N CYS A 266 -12.90 11.22 7.85
CA CYS A 266 -12.20 12.06 8.81
C CYS A 266 -12.04 13.49 8.27
N ARG A 267 -11.59 13.67 7.04
CA ARG A 267 -11.41 14.96 6.39
C ARG A 267 -12.74 15.68 6.14
N LEU A 268 -13.76 14.96 5.71
CA LEU A 268 -15.12 15.50 5.52
C LEU A 268 -15.76 15.95 6.84
N ALA A 269 -15.46 15.27 7.94
CA ALA A 269 -15.84 15.69 9.28
C ALA A 269 -15.05 16.88 9.83
N GLY A 270 -14.11 17.45 9.06
CA GLY A 270 -13.28 18.57 9.44
C GLY A 270 -12.12 18.22 10.38
N LEU A 271 -11.79 16.92 10.51
CA LEU A 271 -10.71 16.44 11.36
C LEU A 271 -9.39 16.29 10.59
N LYS A 272 -8.28 16.35 11.34
CA LYS A 272 -6.92 16.17 10.85
C LYS A 272 -6.44 14.74 11.05
N VAL A 273 -5.50 14.33 10.22
CA VAL A 273 -4.62 13.17 10.46
C VAL A 273 -3.21 13.68 10.60
N MET A 274 -2.56 13.36 11.72
CA MET A 274 -1.20 13.79 12.00
C MET A 274 -0.22 12.63 11.80
N TYR A 275 0.91 12.94 11.21
CA TYR A 275 2.07 12.07 11.18
C TYR A 275 2.97 12.40 12.37
N ASP A 276 3.36 11.37 13.12
CA ASP A 276 4.21 11.48 14.29
C ASP A 276 5.45 10.57 14.13
N PRO A 277 6.62 11.16 13.82
CA PRO A 277 7.86 10.39 13.70
C PRO A 277 8.45 9.93 15.04
N ALA A 278 7.99 10.45 16.19
CA ALA A 278 8.42 9.99 17.50
C ALA A 278 7.93 8.57 17.82
N GLY A 279 6.80 8.18 17.24
CA GLY A 279 6.33 6.80 17.22
C GLY A 279 6.90 6.04 16.02
N THR A 280 7.57 4.91 16.26
CA THR A 280 8.11 4.08 15.19
C THR A 280 7.51 2.68 15.20
N VAL A 281 7.34 2.09 14.01
CA VAL A 281 6.85 0.71 13.83
C VAL A 281 7.64 0.04 12.73
N ARG A 282 7.98 -1.23 12.90
CA ARG A 282 8.63 -2.06 11.88
C ARG A 282 7.58 -2.98 11.27
N HIS A 283 7.46 -3.01 9.95
CA HIS A 283 6.42 -3.74 9.23
C HIS A 283 7.03 -4.67 8.18
N ARG A 284 6.64 -5.93 8.16
CA ARG A 284 7.11 -6.91 7.16
C ARG A 284 6.51 -6.66 5.79
N SER A 285 5.32 -6.09 5.76
CA SER A 285 4.56 -5.76 4.54
C SER A 285 4.24 -6.96 3.65
N SER A 286 2.96 -7.19 3.39
CA SER A 286 2.47 -8.24 2.49
C SER A 286 2.77 -9.69 2.90
N ALA A 287 3.13 -9.95 4.17
CA ALA A 287 3.44 -11.30 4.65
C ALA A 287 2.27 -12.30 4.47
N THR A 288 1.03 -11.80 4.53
CA THR A 288 -0.19 -12.62 4.47
C THR A 288 -0.96 -12.54 3.15
N SER A 289 -0.70 -11.53 2.31
CA SER A 289 -1.49 -11.28 1.08
C SER A 289 -0.92 -11.91 -0.19
N GLY A 290 0.24 -12.55 -0.12
CA GLY A 290 0.93 -13.09 -1.29
C GLY A 290 1.51 -12.01 -2.22
N GLY A 291 1.68 -10.79 -1.70
CA GLY A 291 2.17 -9.63 -2.43
C GLY A 291 1.04 -8.79 -3.06
N THR A 292 1.29 -7.50 -3.22
CA THR A 292 0.36 -6.53 -3.83
C THR A 292 0.15 -6.77 -5.33
N SER A 293 0.96 -7.61 -5.97
CA SER A 293 0.93 -7.91 -7.40
C SER A 293 -0.12 -8.96 -7.79
N SER A 294 -0.72 -9.72 -6.83
CA SER A 294 -1.69 -10.74 -7.19
C SER A 294 -2.93 -10.13 -7.89
N LEU A 295 -3.45 -10.82 -8.91
CA LEU A 295 -4.63 -10.37 -9.66
C LEU A 295 -5.85 -10.16 -8.75
N ALA A 296 -6.00 -11.00 -7.73
CA ALA A 296 -7.09 -10.89 -6.76
C ALA A 296 -6.98 -9.59 -5.95
N VAL A 297 -5.80 -9.26 -5.45
CA VAL A 297 -5.51 -8.02 -4.71
C VAL A 297 -5.77 -6.80 -5.59
N ARG A 298 -5.23 -6.78 -6.81
CA ARG A 298 -5.44 -5.67 -7.76
C ARG A 298 -6.92 -5.44 -8.08
N ARG A 299 -7.69 -6.51 -8.31
CA ARG A 299 -9.14 -6.44 -8.56
C ARG A 299 -9.90 -5.90 -7.36
N LEU A 300 -9.57 -6.37 -6.16
CA LEU A 300 -10.19 -5.93 -4.93
C LEU A 300 -9.91 -4.44 -4.66
N ALA A 301 -8.66 -4.02 -4.77
CA ALA A 301 -8.25 -2.63 -4.61
C ALA A 301 -8.95 -1.70 -5.63
N GLN A 302 -9.04 -2.11 -6.91
CA GLN A 302 -9.74 -1.34 -7.95
C GLN A 302 -11.24 -1.21 -7.68
N ARG A 303 -11.91 -2.30 -7.26
CA ARG A 303 -13.31 -2.24 -6.83
C ARG A 303 -13.50 -1.26 -5.69
N ASN A 304 -12.67 -1.37 -4.69
CA ASN A 304 -12.77 -0.59 -3.46
C ASN A 304 -12.49 0.90 -3.69
N ALA A 305 -11.52 1.23 -4.53
CA ALA A 305 -11.28 2.62 -4.92
C ALA A 305 -12.54 3.28 -5.51
N LEU A 306 -13.26 2.60 -6.39
CA LEU A 306 -14.52 3.11 -6.97
C LEU A 306 -15.63 3.24 -5.92
N LEU A 307 -15.76 2.27 -5.02
CA LEU A 307 -16.73 2.35 -3.91
C LEU A 307 -16.40 3.48 -2.93
N CYS A 308 -15.11 3.68 -2.63
CA CYS A 308 -14.61 4.78 -1.82
C CYS A 308 -14.97 6.14 -2.44
N LEU A 309 -14.76 6.31 -3.75
CA LEU A 309 -15.16 7.51 -4.49
C LEU A 309 -16.67 7.76 -4.39
N VAL A 310 -17.50 6.75 -4.63
CA VAL A 310 -18.97 6.89 -4.55
C VAL A 310 -19.40 7.33 -3.16
N ARG A 311 -18.75 6.83 -2.12
CA ARG A 311 -19.08 7.17 -0.72
C ARG A 311 -18.68 8.59 -0.32
N ASN A 312 -17.54 9.10 -0.82
CA ASN A 312 -16.87 10.24 -0.19
C ASN A 312 -16.50 11.38 -1.15
N ALA A 313 -16.24 11.09 -2.43
CA ALA A 313 -15.76 12.08 -3.37
C ALA A 313 -16.87 13.03 -3.87
N PRO A 314 -16.57 14.17 -4.51
CA PRO A 314 -17.54 14.96 -5.25
C PRO A 314 -18.31 14.09 -6.23
N ALA A 315 -19.62 14.30 -6.37
CA ALA A 315 -20.50 13.41 -7.13
C ALA A 315 -20.09 13.28 -8.60
N ASP A 316 -19.65 14.36 -9.23
CA ASP A 316 -19.16 14.38 -10.61
C ASP A 316 -17.84 13.61 -10.77
N VAL A 317 -16.91 13.71 -9.80
CA VAL A 317 -15.67 12.92 -9.78
C VAL A 317 -16.00 11.44 -9.68
N ALA A 318 -16.84 11.06 -8.72
CA ALA A 318 -17.28 9.68 -8.55
C ALA A 318 -17.96 9.13 -9.79
N ALA A 319 -18.91 9.88 -10.37
CA ALA A 319 -19.64 9.50 -11.57
C ALA A 319 -18.70 9.33 -12.78
N ARG A 320 -17.75 10.23 -12.99
CA ARG A 320 -16.77 10.16 -14.07
C ARG A 320 -15.90 8.91 -13.97
N GLU A 321 -15.30 8.67 -12.81
CA GLU A 321 -14.39 7.54 -12.59
C GLU A 321 -15.11 6.18 -12.72
N VAL A 322 -16.31 6.06 -12.13
CA VAL A 322 -17.14 4.86 -12.26
C VAL A 322 -17.56 4.64 -13.71
N ALA A 323 -18.03 5.69 -14.41
CA ALA A 323 -18.42 5.57 -15.82
C ALA A 323 -17.23 5.20 -16.71
N GLN A 324 -16.06 5.78 -16.48
CA GLN A 324 -14.85 5.46 -17.24
C GLN A 324 -14.43 3.99 -17.03
N ARG A 325 -14.52 3.51 -15.80
CA ARG A 325 -14.19 2.11 -15.50
C ARG A 325 -15.20 1.15 -16.11
N LEU A 326 -16.50 1.43 -15.98
CA LEU A 326 -17.56 0.60 -16.55
C LEU A 326 -17.50 0.54 -18.08
N ARG A 327 -17.15 1.64 -18.76
CA ARG A 327 -16.94 1.63 -20.22
C ARG A 327 -15.82 0.69 -20.65
N ARG A 328 -14.76 0.55 -19.83
CA ARG A 328 -13.59 -0.29 -20.14
C ARG A 328 -13.80 -1.76 -19.81
N ASP A 329 -14.54 -2.06 -18.74
CA ASP A 329 -14.61 -3.42 -18.18
C ASP A 329 -15.92 -3.68 -17.40
N TRP A 330 -17.09 -3.31 -17.99
CA TRP A 330 -18.37 -3.54 -17.30
C TRP A 330 -18.74 -5.02 -17.14
N ARG A 331 -18.30 -5.90 -18.07
CA ARG A 331 -18.47 -7.34 -18.00
C ARG A 331 -17.41 -8.05 -17.18
N GLY A 332 -16.31 -7.38 -16.88
CA GLY A 332 -15.25 -7.91 -16.05
C GLY A 332 -15.64 -8.04 -14.57
N TRP A 333 -14.79 -8.67 -13.81
CA TRP A 333 -15.03 -8.90 -12.38
C TRP A 333 -15.26 -7.58 -11.61
N VAL A 334 -14.41 -6.58 -11.84
CA VAL A 334 -14.51 -5.29 -11.13
C VAL A 334 -15.84 -4.59 -11.42
N GLY A 335 -16.25 -4.52 -12.69
CA GLY A 335 -17.51 -3.87 -13.07
C GLY A 335 -18.72 -4.53 -12.41
N ARG A 336 -18.80 -5.88 -12.45
CA ARG A 336 -19.88 -6.63 -11.79
C ARG A 336 -19.92 -6.44 -10.29
N GLU A 337 -18.77 -6.48 -9.62
CA GLU A 337 -18.71 -6.34 -8.16
C GLU A 337 -19.00 -4.90 -7.71
N VAL A 338 -18.58 -3.89 -8.48
CA VAL A 338 -18.99 -2.50 -8.24
C VAL A 338 -20.51 -2.35 -8.39
N ALA A 339 -21.11 -2.88 -9.45
CA ALA A 339 -22.56 -2.82 -9.67
C ALA A 339 -23.35 -3.45 -8.51
N LYS A 340 -22.92 -4.61 -8.01
CA LYS A 340 -23.56 -5.29 -6.86
C LYS A 340 -23.51 -4.44 -5.57
N LYS A 341 -22.40 -3.75 -5.33
CA LYS A 341 -22.19 -2.97 -4.09
C LYS A 341 -22.56 -1.49 -4.22
N LEU A 342 -22.88 -1.02 -5.42
CA LEU A 342 -23.23 0.38 -5.66
C LEU A 342 -24.44 0.87 -4.82
N PRO A 343 -25.55 0.10 -4.67
CA PRO A 343 -26.66 0.51 -3.82
C PRO A 343 -26.24 0.75 -2.37
N TRP A 344 -25.38 -0.14 -1.82
CA TRP A 344 -24.80 0.05 -0.49
C TRP A 344 -23.94 1.32 -0.42
N ALA A 345 -23.06 1.54 -1.38
CA ALA A 345 -22.17 2.71 -1.38
C ALA A 345 -22.95 4.02 -1.44
N VAL A 346 -24.01 4.09 -2.25
CA VAL A 346 -24.92 5.25 -2.33
C VAL A 346 -25.72 5.46 -1.05
N ALA A 347 -26.28 4.39 -0.47
CA ALA A 347 -27.02 4.47 0.78
C ALA A 347 -26.11 4.91 1.92
N SER A 348 -24.90 4.34 2.02
CA SER A 348 -23.92 4.70 3.05
C SER A 348 -23.45 6.15 2.92
N ARG A 349 -23.27 6.69 1.69
CA ARG A 349 -22.98 8.11 1.47
C ARG A 349 -24.00 9.03 2.14
N ARG A 350 -25.29 8.72 2.02
CA ARG A 350 -26.36 9.51 2.64
C ARG A 350 -26.27 9.51 4.17
N MET A 351 -25.87 8.40 4.76
CA MET A 351 -25.64 8.30 6.21
C MET A 351 -24.42 9.10 6.63
N LEU A 352 -23.30 8.91 5.93
CA LEU A 352 -22.04 9.58 6.21
C LEU A 352 -22.11 11.09 6.05
N ALA A 353 -22.93 11.59 5.10
CA ALA A 353 -23.09 13.00 4.86
C ALA A 353 -23.70 13.76 6.06
N ARG A 354 -24.27 13.09 7.05
CA ARG A 354 -24.75 13.70 8.30
C ARG A 354 -23.61 14.24 9.17
N ASP A 355 -22.44 13.63 9.06
CA ASP A 355 -21.25 14.00 9.81
C ASP A 355 -20.32 14.96 9.04
N TRP A 356 -20.63 15.25 7.77
CA TRP A 356 -19.82 16.16 6.96
C TRP A 356 -19.94 17.60 7.45
N ARG A 357 -18.81 18.19 7.78
CA ARG A 357 -18.67 19.61 8.11
C ARG A 357 -18.03 20.40 6.98
N LEU A 358 -17.35 19.70 6.06
CA LEU A 358 -16.71 20.28 4.90
C LEU A 358 -17.36 19.76 3.62
N ASP A 359 -17.42 20.64 2.62
CA ASP A 359 -17.85 20.25 1.28
C ASP A 359 -16.86 19.26 0.65
N PRO A 360 -17.34 18.13 0.07
CA PRO A 360 -16.47 17.13 -0.56
C PRO A 360 -15.54 17.73 -1.62
N ARG A 361 -15.98 18.79 -2.35
CA ARG A 361 -15.15 19.46 -3.35
C ARG A 361 -13.96 20.15 -2.71
N ARG A 362 -14.15 20.86 -1.61
CA ARG A 362 -13.06 21.53 -0.87
C ARG A 362 -12.05 20.54 -0.33
N VAL A 363 -12.53 19.40 0.21
CA VAL A 363 -11.64 18.32 0.67
C VAL A 363 -10.87 17.74 -0.50
N TRP A 364 -11.53 17.50 -1.63
CA TRP A 364 -10.91 16.94 -2.81
C TRP A 364 -9.84 17.86 -3.39
N GLU A 365 -10.16 19.14 -3.62
CA GLU A 365 -9.22 20.15 -4.13
C GLU A 365 -7.99 20.32 -3.23
N ARG A 366 -8.21 20.28 -1.91
CA ARG A 366 -7.09 20.39 -0.96
C ARG A 366 -6.14 19.20 -1.01
N TRP A 367 -6.64 17.99 -1.22
CA TRP A 367 -5.87 16.77 -0.98
C TRP A 367 -5.58 15.97 -2.25
N ALA A 368 -6.44 15.97 -3.26
CA ALA A 368 -6.33 15.13 -4.45
C ALA A 368 -5.66 15.80 -5.66
N GLU A 369 -5.76 17.13 -5.80
CA GLU A 369 -5.21 17.87 -6.95
C GLU A 369 -3.78 18.37 -6.74
N ARG A 370 -3.23 18.21 -5.57
CA ARG A 370 -1.81 18.48 -5.41
C ARG A 370 -1.06 17.39 -6.15
N ASP A 371 -0.44 17.76 -7.25
CA ASP A 371 0.75 17.07 -7.72
C ASP A 371 1.65 16.90 -6.50
N MET A 372 1.64 15.72 -5.94
CA MET A 372 2.51 15.38 -4.86
C MET A 372 3.89 15.34 -5.48
N THR A 373 4.52 16.50 -5.57
CA THR A 373 5.95 16.57 -5.59
C THR A 373 6.38 15.93 -4.28
N TRP A 374 6.66 14.65 -4.34
CA TRP A 374 7.56 14.04 -3.44
C TRP A 374 8.77 14.97 -3.43
N GLU A 375 9.06 15.62 -2.33
CA GLU A 375 10.36 16.27 -2.17
C GLU A 375 11.47 15.26 -2.40
N ASP A 376 11.14 13.97 -2.41
CA ASP A 376 12.00 12.80 -2.59
C ASP A 376 11.83 12.05 -3.90
N ARG A 377 10.82 12.31 -4.70
CA ARG A 377 10.87 11.93 -6.10
C ARG A 377 11.65 13.03 -6.82
N PRO A 378 12.79 12.69 -7.45
CA PRO A 378 13.44 13.67 -8.29
C PRO A 378 12.38 14.26 -9.22
N ALA A 379 12.28 15.59 -9.23
CA ALA A 379 11.39 16.29 -10.13
C ALA A 379 11.56 15.68 -11.52
N ILE A 380 10.47 15.17 -12.10
CA ILE A 380 10.48 14.82 -13.52
C ILE A 380 10.90 16.11 -14.22
N PRO A 381 12.04 16.15 -14.94
CA PRO A 381 12.47 17.38 -15.58
C PRO A 381 11.34 17.91 -16.44
N ALA A 382 10.94 19.16 -16.26
CA ALA A 382 9.86 19.79 -17.01
C ALA A 382 10.16 19.91 -18.52
N ALA A 383 11.42 19.68 -18.94
CA ALA A 383 11.84 19.62 -20.32
C ALA A 383 12.17 18.17 -20.70
N ARG A 384 11.50 17.65 -21.70
CA ARG A 384 11.86 16.40 -22.34
C ARG A 384 13.27 16.53 -22.90
N PRO A 385 14.25 15.73 -22.47
CA PRO A 385 15.46 15.59 -23.26
C PRO A 385 15.07 15.06 -24.65
N PRO A 386 15.80 15.45 -25.71
CA PRO A 386 15.57 14.87 -27.03
C PRO A 386 15.64 13.34 -26.90
N VAL A 387 14.68 12.67 -27.47
CA VAL A 387 14.59 11.20 -27.45
C VAL A 387 15.89 10.65 -28.07
N PRO A 388 16.77 10.00 -27.29
CA PRO A 388 17.94 9.36 -27.88
C PRO A 388 17.41 8.28 -28.83
N ARG A 389 18.01 8.21 -30.04
CA ARG A 389 17.74 7.06 -30.91
C ARG A 389 18.13 5.80 -30.14
N PRO A 390 17.28 4.75 -30.14
CA PRO A 390 17.65 3.49 -29.53
C PRO A 390 19.03 3.06 -30.08
N PRO A 391 19.92 2.51 -29.25
CA PRO A 391 21.18 1.97 -29.72
C PRO A 391 20.90 1.02 -30.88
N ALA A 392 21.81 0.95 -31.85
CA ALA A 392 21.69 0.22 -33.11
C ALA A 392 21.57 -1.33 -32.96
N GLY A 393 21.27 -1.80 -31.80
CA GLY A 393 20.79 -3.13 -31.47
C GLY A 393 19.48 -2.96 -30.71
N GLY A 394 18.33 -3.01 -31.40
CA GLY A 394 17.01 -2.95 -30.76
C GLY A 394 16.87 -4.00 -29.65
N PRO A 395 15.83 -3.90 -28.77
CA PRO A 395 15.63 -4.85 -27.71
C PRO A 395 15.64 -6.28 -28.28
N PRO A 396 16.30 -7.26 -27.63
CA PRO A 396 16.24 -8.64 -28.04
C PRO A 396 14.82 -9.12 -27.89
N GLY A 397 14.11 -9.37 -29.00
CA GLY A 397 12.73 -9.84 -28.96
C GLY A 397 11.83 -9.34 -30.07
N GLY A 398 12.34 -9.32 -31.31
CA GLY A 398 11.46 -9.30 -32.49
C GLY A 398 10.63 -10.57 -32.53
N LEU A 399 9.31 -10.45 -32.52
CA LEU A 399 8.38 -11.54 -32.74
C LEU A 399 8.81 -12.33 -34.00
N PRO A 400 8.85 -13.68 -33.98
CA PRO A 400 9.03 -14.46 -35.19
C PRO A 400 7.85 -14.18 -36.13
N GLY A 401 8.16 -13.69 -37.32
CA GLY A 401 7.20 -13.45 -38.38
C GLY A 401 6.42 -14.72 -38.68
N ARG A 402 5.13 -14.57 -38.86
CA ARG A 402 4.28 -15.59 -39.50
C ARG A 402 4.84 -15.85 -40.89
N GLY A 403 5.45 -17.00 -41.09
CA GLY A 403 5.78 -17.52 -42.39
C GLY A 403 4.53 -18.13 -43.01
N ASP A 404 4.03 -17.49 -44.04
CA ASP A 404 3.13 -18.12 -45.02
C ASP A 404 3.91 -19.25 -45.70
N GLY A 405 3.41 -20.46 -45.59
CA GLY A 405 3.92 -21.63 -46.24
C GLY A 405 2.77 -22.53 -46.65
N ALA A 406 2.14 -22.20 -47.79
CA ALA A 406 1.29 -23.12 -48.52
C ALA A 406 2.16 -24.28 -49.07
N GLY A 407 1.73 -25.50 -48.91
CA GLY A 407 2.40 -26.67 -49.50
C GLY A 407 1.61 -27.94 -49.26
N ALA A 408 0.67 -28.19 -50.14
CA ALA A 408 -0.03 -29.47 -50.22
C ALA A 408 0.91 -30.60 -50.64
N ALA A 409 0.82 -31.77 -50.02
CA ALA A 409 1.02 -33.06 -50.70
C ALA A 409 0.33 -34.21 -49.93
N ARG A 410 -0.56 -34.89 -50.65
CA ARG A 410 -1.13 -36.20 -50.30
C ARG A 410 -0.06 -37.29 -50.38
N ALA A 411 -0.14 -38.32 -49.54
CA ALA A 411 -0.35 -39.70 -49.96
C ALA A 411 -0.14 -40.69 -48.82
N SER A 412 -1.17 -41.46 -48.57
CA SER A 412 -1.23 -42.95 -48.41
C SER A 412 -0.16 -43.69 -47.60
N GLY A 413 -0.63 -44.43 -46.64
CA GLY A 413 0.01 -45.52 -45.92
C GLY A 413 -0.81 -45.88 -44.70
#